data_10280354bee339d16d3a8b5751f1eb52
#
_entry.id   10280354bee339d16d3a8b5751f1eb52
#
_cell.length_a   1.000
_cell.length_b   1.000
_cell.length_c   1.000
_cell.angle_alpha   90.00
_cell.angle_beta   90.00
_cell.angle_gamma   90.00
#
_symmetry.space_group_name_H-M   'P 1'
#
loop_
_entity.id
_entity.type
_entity.pdbx_description
1 polymer ?
#
loop_
_entity_poly.entity_id
_entity_poly.type
_entity_poly.pdbx_seq_one_letter_code
_entity_poly.pdbx_strand_id
1 'polypeptide(L)'
;SADNEQSLTQNGHILAMANAASQLTEVASTNDFTSGVRFISNTGLLSKNIDNNDNLDIYIKNLKSIQSKISLTPKNIFTASSLDQNEMNLKSFAELNAADVDEQDFISIQDKSIGWITGSQVCFCAEAFPTVDSSHEDAPALSVLGTVLRNGYLHSAIREKGGAYGAGAMQDSHNS
;
A
#
# COMPACT_ATOMS: atom_id res chain seq x y z
N SER A 1 -15.28 -2.65 -12.86
CA SER A 1 -15.35 -1.50 -13.76
C SER A 1 -14.11 -1.50 -14.66
N ALA A 2 -14.22 -0.94 -15.86
CA ALA A 2 -13.15 -0.93 -16.87
C ALA A 2 -11.81 -0.37 -16.34
N ASP A 3 -11.86 0.65 -15.49
CA ASP A 3 -10.67 1.28 -14.90
C ASP A 3 -9.86 0.32 -14.02
N ASN A 4 -10.54 -0.55 -13.27
CA ASN A 4 -9.87 -1.53 -12.42
C ASN A 4 -9.20 -2.63 -13.25
N GLU A 5 -9.82 -3.07 -14.34
CA GLU A 5 -9.23 -4.07 -15.26
C GLU A 5 -8.01 -3.49 -16.00
N GLN A 6 -8.09 -2.22 -16.41
CA GLN A 6 -6.96 -1.53 -17.02
C GLN A 6 -5.79 -1.40 -16.05
N SER A 7 -6.05 -1.04 -14.80
CA SER A 7 -5.01 -0.95 -13.76
C SER A 7 -4.34 -2.30 -13.51
N LEU A 8 -5.11 -3.38 -13.43
CA LEU A 8 -4.59 -4.73 -13.26
C LEU A 8 -3.70 -5.16 -14.43
N THR A 9 -4.04 -4.77 -15.66
CA THR A 9 -3.25 -5.12 -16.84
C THR A 9 -1.97 -4.32 -16.95
N GLN A 10 -2.01 -3.02 -16.66
CA GLN A 10 -0.85 -2.14 -16.81
C GLN A 10 0.12 -2.22 -15.62
N ASN A 11 -0.39 -2.38 -14.40
CA ASN A 11 0.38 -2.31 -13.17
C ASN A 11 0.42 -3.64 -12.40
N GLY A 12 0.08 -4.75 -13.03
CA GLY A 12 -0.06 -6.04 -12.36
C GLY A 12 1.19 -6.50 -11.62
N HIS A 13 2.38 -6.19 -12.12
CA HIS A 13 3.64 -6.49 -11.42
C HIS A 13 3.81 -5.68 -10.13
N ILE A 14 3.43 -4.40 -10.13
CA ILE A 14 3.47 -3.54 -8.93
C ILE A 14 2.46 -4.04 -7.90
N LEU A 15 1.25 -4.37 -8.34
CA LEU A 15 0.20 -4.89 -7.49
C LEU A 15 0.57 -6.24 -6.87
N ALA A 16 1.21 -7.12 -7.65
CA ALA A 16 1.69 -8.41 -7.16
C ALA A 16 2.78 -8.23 -6.08
N MET A 17 3.75 -7.32 -6.30
CA MET A 17 4.79 -7.00 -5.33
C MET A 17 4.21 -6.39 -4.05
N ALA A 18 3.29 -5.43 -4.16
CA ALA A 18 2.63 -4.81 -3.02
C ALA A 18 1.84 -5.84 -2.20
N ASN A 19 1.13 -6.76 -2.87
CA ASN A 19 0.38 -7.81 -2.18
C ASN A 19 1.30 -8.84 -1.51
N ALA A 20 2.42 -9.22 -2.13
CA ALA A 20 3.42 -10.08 -1.51
C ALA A 20 4.04 -9.41 -0.27
N ALA A 21 4.46 -8.16 -0.36
CA ALA A 21 5.03 -7.39 0.74
C ALA A 21 4.03 -7.14 1.88
N SER A 22 2.73 -7.08 1.57
CA SER A 22 1.68 -6.81 2.56
C SER A 22 1.60 -7.81 3.71
N GLN A 23 2.24 -8.95 3.56
CA GLN A 23 2.31 -10.00 4.58
C GLN A 23 3.47 -9.80 5.57
N LEU A 24 4.40 -8.89 5.27
CA LEU A 24 5.62 -8.71 6.04
C LEU A 24 5.50 -7.61 7.10
N THR A 25 4.84 -6.49 6.77
CA THR A 25 4.74 -5.33 7.66
C THR A 25 3.35 -4.70 7.64
N GLU A 26 3.05 -3.97 8.71
CA GLU A 26 1.78 -3.22 8.85
C GLU A 26 1.65 -2.13 7.78
N VAL A 27 2.75 -1.41 7.51
CA VAL A 27 2.77 -0.35 6.49
C VAL A 27 2.44 -0.91 5.12
N ALA A 28 3.11 -2.00 4.72
CA ALA A 28 2.85 -2.67 3.46
C ALA A 28 1.42 -3.25 3.38
N SER A 29 0.91 -3.79 4.49
CA SER A 29 -0.48 -4.26 4.59
C SER A 29 -1.48 -3.12 4.38
N THR A 30 -1.26 -1.98 5.03
CA THR A 30 -2.09 -0.79 4.88
C THR A 30 -2.05 -0.25 3.44
N ASN A 31 -0.88 -0.22 2.82
CA ASN A 31 -0.71 0.19 1.43
C ASN A 31 -1.49 -0.72 0.46
N ASP A 32 -1.43 -2.05 0.63
CA ASP A 32 -2.20 -2.97 -0.21
C ASP A 32 -3.72 -2.82 0.02
N PHE A 33 -4.13 -2.56 1.26
CA PHE A 33 -5.54 -2.33 1.59
C PHE A 33 -6.10 -1.02 1.02
N THR A 34 -5.28 0.03 0.90
CA THR A 34 -5.70 1.37 0.45
C THR A 34 -5.48 1.63 -1.04
N SER A 35 -4.56 0.92 -1.69
CA SER A 35 -4.20 1.15 -3.10
C SER A 35 -3.81 -0.10 -3.89
N GLY A 36 -3.69 -1.27 -3.24
CA GLY A 36 -3.28 -2.52 -3.86
C GLY A 36 -4.43 -3.38 -4.37
N VAL A 37 -4.16 -4.68 -4.51
CA VAL A 37 -5.15 -5.66 -5.03
C VAL A 37 -6.32 -5.79 -4.06
N ARG A 38 -6.09 -5.74 -2.74
CA ARG A 38 -7.16 -5.79 -1.75
C ARG A 38 -8.09 -4.58 -1.86
N PHE A 39 -7.56 -3.39 -2.13
CA PHE A 39 -8.37 -2.20 -2.40
C PHE A 39 -9.29 -2.41 -3.62
N ILE A 40 -8.72 -2.90 -4.73
CA ILE A 40 -9.47 -3.17 -5.97
C ILE A 40 -10.59 -4.18 -5.72
N SER A 41 -10.28 -5.26 -5.01
CA SER A 41 -11.26 -6.30 -4.66
C SER A 41 -12.39 -5.75 -3.78
N ASN A 42 -12.04 -5.02 -2.73
CA ASN A 42 -12.99 -4.45 -1.78
C ASN A 42 -13.89 -3.40 -2.43
N THR A 43 -13.35 -2.53 -3.27
CA THR A 43 -14.14 -1.54 -4.01
C THR A 43 -15.09 -2.19 -5.03
N GLY A 44 -14.67 -3.30 -5.64
CA GLY A 44 -15.54 -4.09 -6.52
C GLY A 44 -16.72 -4.72 -5.78
N LEU A 45 -16.48 -5.25 -4.58
CA LEU A 45 -17.53 -5.77 -3.69
C LEU A 45 -18.45 -4.65 -3.19
N LEU A 46 -17.87 -3.51 -2.81
CA LEU A 46 -18.60 -2.33 -2.37
C LEU A 46 -19.57 -1.86 -3.46
N SER A 47 -19.10 -1.72 -4.68
CA SER A 47 -19.93 -1.30 -5.82
C SER A 47 -21.15 -2.20 -6.04
N LYS A 48 -20.98 -3.51 -5.87
CA LYS A 48 -22.09 -4.47 -5.98
C LYS A 48 -23.10 -4.37 -4.83
N ASN A 49 -22.66 -3.95 -3.65
CA ASN A 49 -23.47 -3.91 -2.45
C ASN A 49 -24.21 -2.58 -2.25
N ILE A 50 -23.74 -1.49 -2.88
CA ILE A 50 -24.35 -0.14 -2.78
C ILE A 50 -25.73 -0.07 -3.44
N ASP A 51 -26.06 -0.96 -4.35
CA ASP A 51 -27.39 -1.02 -4.98
C ASP A 51 -28.52 -1.36 -3.99
N ASN A 52 -28.19 -1.80 -2.76
CA ASN A 52 -29.15 -2.03 -1.68
C ASN A 52 -29.11 -0.85 -0.68
N ASN A 53 -30.24 -0.16 -0.50
CA ASN A 53 -30.38 1.01 0.37
C ASN A 53 -29.96 0.72 1.83
N ASP A 54 -30.25 -0.46 2.37
CA ASP A 54 -29.88 -0.82 3.74
C ASP A 54 -28.35 -0.84 3.94
N ASN A 55 -27.61 -1.29 2.93
CA ASN A 55 -26.16 -1.29 2.96
C ASN A 55 -25.59 0.13 2.85
N LEU A 56 -26.21 0.99 2.06
CA LEU A 56 -25.78 2.38 1.90
C LEU A 56 -25.80 3.15 3.23
N ASP A 57 -26.83 2.97 4.04
CA ASP A 57 -26.95 3.62 5.35
C ASP A 57 -25.83 3.15 6.32
N ILE A 58 -25.49 1.87 6.27
CA ILE A 58 -24.36 1.33 7.04
C ILE A 58 -23.03 1.97 6.62
N TYR A 59 -22.80 2.11 5.32
CA TYR A 59 -21.58 2.76 4.80
C TYR A 59 -21.52 4.23 5.19
N ILE A 60 -22.63 4.97 5.09
CA ILE A 60 -22.69 6.38 5.50
C ILE A 60 -22.37 6.51 6.99
N LYS A 61 -22.93 5.63 7.84
CA LYS A 61 -22.66 5.62 9.28
C LYS A 61 -21.18 5.36 9.56
N ASN A 62 -20.57 4.40 8.87
CA ASN A 62 -19.15 4.09 9.02
C ASN A 62 -18.26 5.26 8.58
N LEU A 63 -18.55 5.89 7.44
CA LEU A 63 -17.84 7.07 6.97
C LEU A 63 -17.92 8.24 7.94
N LYS A 64 -19.08 8.50 8.53
CA LYS A 64 -19.26 9.52 9.57
C LYS A 64 -18.45 9.19 10.84
N SER A 65 -18.40 7.91 11.23
CA SER A 65 -17.58 7.46 12.36
C SER A 65 -16.09 7.68 12.10
N ILE A 66 -15.60 7.32 10.92
CA ILE A 66 -14.22 7.55 10.51
C ILE A 66 -13.90 9.06 10.48
N GLN A 67 -14.77 9.86 9.89
CA GLN A 67 -14.61 11.33 9.87
C GLN A 67 -14.51 11.91 11.28
N SER A 68 -15.36 11.46 12.21
CA SER A 68 -15.33 11.87 13.60
C SER A 68 -13.99 11.50 14.26
N LYS A 69 -13.50 10.28 14.08
CA LYS A 69 -12.20 9.83 14.61
C LYS A 69 -11.05 10.68 14.06
N ILE A 70 -10.99 10.88 12.74
CA ILE A 70 -9.96 11.72 12.10
C ILE A 70 -10.01 13.16 12.62
N SER A 71 -11.21 13.70 12.86
CA SER A 71 -11.38 15.07 13.37
C SER A 71 -10.87 15.23 14.80
N LEU A 72 -10.91 14.16 15.60
CA LEU A 72 -10.44 14.15 16.99
C LEU A 72 -8.95 13.78 17.14
N THR A 73 -8.32 13.27 16.07
CA THR A 73 -6.91 12.87 16.11
C THR A 73 -5.98 14.11 16.16
N PRO A 74 -4.89 14.08 16.92
CA PRO A 74 -3.89 15.13 16.91
C PRO A 74 -3.36 15.41 15.51
N LYS A 75 -3.16 16.67 15.18
CA LYS A 75 -2.70 17.08 13.86
C LYS A 75 -1.35 17.77 13.95
N ASN A 76 -0.42 17.36 13.10
CA ASN A 76 0.81 18.08 12.84
C ASN A 76 0.57 19.05 11.68
N ILE A 77 0.87 20.33 11.92
CA ILE A 77 0.69 21.36 10.91
C ILE A 77 2.07 21.84 10.48
N PHE A 78 2.35 21.68 9.19
CA PHE A 78 3.55 22.24 8.56
C PHE A 78 3.14 23.44 7.71
N THR A 79 3.79 24.56 7.91
CA THR A 79 3.55 25.77 7.13
C THR A 79 4.84 26.19 6.42
N ALA A 80 4.75 26.50 5.14
CA ALA A 80 5.80 27.10 4.36
C ALA A 80 5.25 28.38 3.73
N SER A 81 5.65 29.53 4.27
CA SER A 81 5.14 30.83 3.85
C SER A 81 6.21 31.90 4.03
N SER A 82 6.14 32.96 3.22
CA SER A 82 6.90 34.21 3.43
C SER A 82 6.24 35.14 4.44
N LEU A 83 5.05 34.80 4.94
CA LEU A 83 4.35 35.56 5.98
C LEU A 83 4.89 35.21 7.36
N ASP A 84 4.86 36.18 8.29
CA ASP A 84 5.20 35.96 9.68
C ASP A 84 4.21 34.96 10.30
N GLN A 85 4.71 34.07 11.18
CA GLN A 85 3.89 33.08 11.87
C GLN A 85 2.72 33.71 12.66
N ASN A 86 2.87 34.95 13.13
CA ASN A 86 1.83 35.70 13.82
C ASN A 86 0.67 36.14 12.90
N GLU A 87 0.88 36.20 11.61
CA GLU A 87 -0.16 36.55 10.62
C GLU A 87 -1.02 35.35 10.22
N MET A 88 -0.54 34.13 10.49
CA MET A 88 -1.29 32.92 10.23
C MET A 88 -2.18 32.56 11.41
N ASN A 89 -3.50 32.62 11.21
CA ASN A 89 -4.46 32.25 12.26
C ASN A 89 -4.54 30.72 12.42
N LEU A 90 -3.55 30.12 13.07
CA LEU A 90 -3.47 28.66 13.33
C LEU A 90 -4.27 28.25 14.59
N LYS A 91 -4.83 29.19 15.35
CA LYS A 91 -5.53 28.91 16.62
C LYS A 91 -6.71 27.95 16.46
N SER A 92 -7.38 27.97 15.31
CA SER A 92 -8.52 27.07 15.03
C SER A 92 -8.12 25.60 14.88
N PHE A 93 -6.83 25.30 14.76
CA PHE A 93 -6.31 23.92 14.60
C PHE A 93 -5.68 23.39 15.89
N ALA A 94 -5.38 24.25 16.86
CA ALA A 94 -4.59 23.90 18.04
C ALA A 94 -5.40 23.29 19.21
N GLU A 95 -6.74 23.34 19.17
CA GLU A 95 -7.59 22.96 20.31
C GLU A 95 -8.10 21.49 20.26
N LEU A 96 -7.58 20.66 19.36
CA LEU A 96 -7.98 19.27 19.32
C LEU A 96 -7.10 18.46 20.28
N ASN A 97 -7.68 18.06 21.40
CA ASN A 97 -7.05 17.15 22.35
C ASN A 97 -6.70 15.83 21.67
N ALA A 98 -5.51 15.31 21.99
CA ALA A 98 -5.09 13.99 21.60
C ALA A 98 -6.10 12.94 22.12
N ALA A 99 -6.77 12.26 21.23
CA ALA A 99 -7.46 11.03 21.61
C ALA A 99 -6.40 9.92 21.68
N ASP A 100 -6.44 9.13 22.74
CA ASP A 100 -5.67 7.89 22.79
C ASP A 100 -6.09 7.02 21.60
N VAL A 101 -5.17 6.78 20.71
CA VAL A 101 -5.35 5.83 19.61
C VAL A 101 -4.94 4.48 20.16
N ASP A 102 -5.89 3.57 20.31
CA ASP A 102 -5.58 2.16 20.59
C ASP A 102 -4.68 1.65 19.47
N GLU A 103 -3.44 1.33 19.80
CA GLU A 103 -2.55 0.58 18.91
C GLU A 103 -3.17 -0.80 18.70
N GLN A 104 -3.70 -1.03 17.52
CA GLN A 104 -4.14 -2.36 17.14
C GLN A 104 -2.91 -3.18 16.78
N ASP A 105 -2.73 -4.32 17.47
CA ASP A 105 -1.68 -5.26 17.14
C ASP A 105 -1.78 -5.70 15.67
N PHE A 106 -0.70 -5.50 14.93
CA PHE A 106 -0.59 -6.03 13.58
C PHE A 106 -0.59 -7.55 13.62
N ILE A 107 -1.61 -8.15 13.04
CA ILE A 107 -1.66 -9.61 12.87
C ILE A 107 -0.85 -9.94 11.63
N SER A 108 0.40 -10.37 11.82
CA SER A 108 1.21 -10.95 10.75
C SER A 108 0.46 -12.11 10.12
N ILE A 109 0.13 -11.99 8.86
CA ILE A 109 -0.47 -13.08 8.10
C ILE A 109 0.66 -14.06 7.81
N GLN A 110 0.56 -15.29 8.38
CA GLN A 110 1.53 -16.36 8.13
C GLN A 110 1.64 -16.67 6.64
N ASP A 111 2.85 -17.07 6.21
CA ASP A 111 3.23 -17.49 4.86
C ASP A 111 2.09 -18.14 4.08
N LYS A 112 1.46 -17.37 3.22
CA LYS A 112 0.43 -17.89 2.33
C LYS A 112 0.75 -17.47 0.89
N SER A 113 0.85 -18.44 0.02
CA SER A 113 0.78 -18.18 -1.39
C SER A 113 -0.64 -17.73 -1.74
N ILE A 114 -0.78 -16.50 -2.23
CA ILE A 114 -2.06 -15.91 -2.60
C ILE A 114 -2.12 -15.79 -4.11
N GLY A 115 -3.19 -16.29 -4.72
CA GLY A 115 -3.47 -16.17 -6.14
C GLY A 115 -4.70 -15.30 -6.38
N TRP A 116 -4.56 -14.31 -7.26
CA TRP A 116 -5.65 -13.47 -7.74
C TRP A 116 -5.98 -13.81 -9.19
N ILE A 117 -7.23 -14.13 -9.46
CA ILE A 117 -7.72 -14.40 -10.82
C ILE A 117 -8.20 -13.09 -11.41
N THR A 118 -7.64 -12.71 -12.55
CA THR A 118 -7.95 -11.45 -13.26
C THR A 118 -8.27 -11.72 -14.71
N GLY A 119 -8.85 -10.76 -15.41
CA GLY A 119 -9.07 -10.83 -16.86
C GLY A 119 -7.80 -10.64 -17.70
N SER A 120 -6.62 -10.44 -17.08
CA SER A 120 -5.36 -10.27 -17.78
C SER A 120 -4.90 -11.58 -18.43
N GLN A 121 -4.35 -11.48 -19.65
CA GLN A 121 -3.70 -12.60 -20.33
C GLN A 121 -2.25 -12.80 -19.87
N VAL A 122 -1.72 -11.90 -19.04
CA VAL A 122 -0.36 -11.95 -18.50
C VAL A 122 -0.43 -12.34 -17.03
N CYS A 123 0.43 -13.29 -16.63
CA CYS A 123 0.59 -13.69 -15.24
C CYS A 123 1.73 -12.88 -14.62
N PHE A 124 1.46 -12.32 -13.44
CA PHE A 124 2.46 -11.59 -12.63
C PHE A 124 2.70 -12.40 -11.34
N CYS A 125 3.95 -12.76 -11.09
CA CYS A 125 4.36 -13.47 -9.89
C CYS A 125 5.32 -12.58 -9.11
N ALA A 126 5.13 -12.47 -7.80
CA ALA A 126 6.02 -11.76 -6.91
C ALA A 126 6.24 -12.55 -5.62
N GLU A 127 7.43 -12.44 -5.08
CA GLU A 127 7.82 -12.99 -3.80
C GLU A 127 8.49 -11.87 -2.98
N ALA A 128 8.16 -11.78 -1.70
CA ALA A 128 8.69 -10.78 -0.81
C ALA A 128 9.38 -11.47 0.38
N PHE A 129 10.51 -10.92 0.80
CA PHE A 129 11.30 -11.41 1.91
C PHE A 129 11.47 -10.31 2.94
N PRO A 130 11.49 -10.63 4.25
CA PRO A 130 11.86 -9.68 5.29
C PRO A 130 13.24 -9.12 5.01
N THR A 131 13.40 -7.83 5.27
CA THR A 131 14.66 -7.13 5.05
C THR A 131 14.90 -6.10 6.15
N VAL A 132 15.97 -5.32 6.03
CA VAL A 132 16.34 -4.30 7.01
C VAL A 132 15.69 -2.97 6.71
N ASP A 133 15.43 -2.18 7.74
CA ASP A 133 14.93 -0.82 7.62
C ASP A 133 15.95 0.16 7.01
N SER A 134 15.50 1.37 6.68
CA SER A 134 16.35 2.38 6.02
C SER A 134 17.50 2.89 6.86
N SER A 135 17.47 2.72 8.18
CA SER A 135 18.52 3.16 9.10
C SER A 135 19.64 2.13 9.28
N HIS A 136 19.43 0.92 8.80
CA HIS A 136 20.42 -0.16 8.92
C HIS A 136 21.62 0.05 7.97
N GLU A 137 22.81 -0.30 8.43
CA GLU A 137 24.06 -0.12 7.67
C GLU A 137 24.08 -0.85 6.33
N ASP A 138 23.36 -1.97 6.20
CA ASP A 138 23.29 -2.78 4.99
C ASP A 138 22.22 -2.29 3.99
N ALA A 139 21.33 -1.36 4.34
CA ALA A 139 20.25 -0.91 3.46
C ALA A 139 20.76 -0.38 2.10
N PRO A 140 21.84 0.44 2.03
CA PRO A 140 22.37 0.89 0.76
C PRO A 140 22.93 -0.27 -0.10
N ALA A 141 23.60 -1.23 0.54
CA ALA A 141 24.16 -2.39 -0.16
C ALA A 141 23.05 -3.28 -0.76
N LEU A 142 21.97 -3.50 -0.04
CA LEU A 142 20.81 -4.25 -0.51
C LEU A 142 20.11 -3.56 -1.67
N SER A 143 20.01 -2.23 -1.67
CA SER A 143 19.47 -1.47 -2.80
C SER A 143 20.30 -1.65 -4.07
N VAL A 144 21.65 -1.64 -3.95
CA VAL A 144 22.55 -1.95 -5.06
C VAL A 144 22.39 -3.40 -5.50
N LEU A 145 22.31 -4.34 -4.55
CA LEU A 145 22.10 -5.77 -4.84
C LEU A 145 20.83 -6.00 -5.66
N GLY A 146 19.70 -5.35 -5.32
CA GLY A 146 18.46 -5.42 -6.08
C GLY A 146 18.67 -5.02 -7.56
N THR A 147 19.42 -3.95 -7.80
CA THR A 147 19.76 -3.50 -9.15
C THR A 147 20.65 -4.48 -9.89
N VAL A 148 21.66 -5.04 -9.22
CA VAL A 148 22.58 -6.05 -9.79
C VAL A 148 21.83 -7.33 -10.15
N LEU A 149 20.97 -7.82 -9.27
CA LEU A 149 20.13 -8.99 -9.52
C LEU A 149 19.20 -8.78 -10.71
N ARG A 150 18.52 -7.62 -10.74
CA ARG A 150 17.59 -7.27 -11.83
C ARG A 150 18.27 -7.29 -13.20
N ASN A 151 19.39 -6.61 -13.34
CA ASN A 151 20.05 -6.40 -14.62
C ASN A 151 21.00 -7.54 -15.02
N GLY A 152 21.43 -8.36 -14.06
CA GLY A 152 22.32 -9.49 -14.28
C GLY A 152 21.59 -10.82 -14.28
N TYR A 153 21.57 -11.49 -13.14
CA TYR A 153 21.13 -12.87 -13.02
C TYR A 153 19.66 -13.07 -13.41
N LEU A 154 18.74 -12.25 -12.87
CA LEU A 154 17.29 -12.45 -13.10
C LEU A 154 16.93 -12.20 -14.56
N HIS A 155 17.52 -11.20 -15.20
CA HIS A 155 17.29 -10.96 -16.62
C HIS A 155 17.67 -12.17 -17.45
N SER A 156 18.87 -12.72 -17.26
CA SER A 156 19.32 -13.87 -18.01
C SER A 156 18.55 -15.15 -17.67
N ALA A 157 18.32 -15.44 -16.39
CA ALA A 157 17.70 -16.68 -15.95
C ALA A 157 16.20 -16.74 -16.28
N ILE A 158 15.47 -15.64 -16.05
CA ILE A 158 14.01 -15.62 -16.12
C ILE A 158 13.52 -15.17 -17.50
N ARG A 159 14.12 -14.11 -18.05
CA ARG A 159 13.68 -13.60 -19.35
C ARG A 159 14.30 -14.38 -20.52
N GLU A 160 15.64 -14.45 -20.58
CA GLU A 160 16.30 -15.03 -21.77
C GLU A 160 16.14 -16.56 -21.83
N LYS A 161 16.35 -17.26 -20.70
CA LYS A 161 16.27 -18.72 -20.62
C LYS A 161 14.87 -19.21 -20.25
N GLY A 162 14.18 -18.49 -19.36
CA GLY A 162 12.86 -18.88 -18.87
C GLY A 162 11.70 -18.42 -19.76
N GLY A 163 11.93 -17.52 -20.72
CA GLY A 163 10.92 -17.06 -21.67
C GLY A 163 9.90 -16.08 -21.10
N ALA A 164 10.11 -15.55 -19.89
CA ALA A 164 9.23 -14.54 -19.32
C ALA A 164 9.44 -13.17 -20.00
N TYR A 165 8.41 -12.33 -19.99
CA TYR A 165 8.49 -10.97 -20.57
C TYR A 165 9.47 -10.09 -19.81
N GLY A 166 9.54 -10.20 -18.48
CA GLY A 166 10.44 -9.44 -17.65
C GLY A 166 10.65 -10.07 -16.28
N ALA A 167 11.69 -9.60 -15.60
CA ALA A 167 11.98 -9.97 -14.23
C ALA A 167 12.63 -8.79 -13.51
N GLY A 168 12.52 -8.75 -12.18
CA GLY A 168 13.11 -7.68 -11.40
C GLY A 168 13.31 -8.07 -9.95
N ALA A 169 14.17 -7.32 -9.27
CA ALA A 169 14.32 -7.31 -7.83
C ALA A 169 14.48 -5.88 -7.37
N MET A 170 13.96 -5.56 -6.20
CA MET A 170 14.10 -4.25 -5.57
C MET A 170 14.15 -4.41 -4.07
N GLN A 171 14.84 -3.50 -3.41
CA GLN A 171 14.81 -3.31 -1.98
C GLN A 171 13.89 -2.14 -1.66
N ASP A 172 12.95 -2.34 -0.77
CA ASP A 172 12.08 -1.29 -0.24
C ASP A 172 12.26 -1.18 1.28
N SER A 173 13.16 -0.30 1.69
CA SER A 173 13.48 -0.08 3.10
C SER A 173 12.41 0.74 3.85
N HIS A 174 11.40 1.25 3.18
CA HIS A 174 10.32 2.01 3.82
C HIS A 174 9.16 1.10 4.24
N ASN A 175 9.05 -0.07 3.62
CA ASN A 175 8.03 -1.07 3.91
C ASN A 175 8.62 -2.33 4.58
N SER A 176 9.83 -2.23 5.12
CA SER A 176 10.54 -3.30 5.82
C SER A 176 10.26 -3.28 7.32
#